data_831238f767abdbde2eb62185e98ecb18
#
_entry.id   831238f767abdbde2eb62185e98ecb18
#
_cell.length_a   1.000
_cell.length_b   1.000
_cell.length_c   1.000
_cell.angle_alpha   90.00
_cell.angle_beta   90.00
_cell.angle_gamma   90.00
#
_symmetry.space_group_name_H-M   'P 1'
#
loop_
_entity.id
_entity.type
_entity.pdbx_description
1 polymer ?
#
loop_
_entity_poly.entity_id
_entity_poly.type
_entity_poly.pdbx_seq_one_letter_code
_entity_poly.pdbx_strand_id
1 'polypeptide(L)'
;MKPVVKKATPAAIAVLRQATAIKPLRMKASDGLLPSKAHIHQNPDSDHNTGYAVDLTHDKLGGIDCDEIFQKLKEDKRVKYLIFKGKIWSAERADEGDRVYTGSNKHN
;
A
#
# COMPACT_ATOMS: atom_id res chain seq x y z
N MET A 1 7.43 -12.40 15.36
CA MET A 1 6.36 -11.39 15.20
C MET A 1 6.96 -9.99 15.23
N LYS A 2 6.57 -9.13 14.30
CA LYS A 2 7.02 -7.73 14.29
C LYS A 2 6.33 -6.93 15.38
N PRO A 3 7.01 -5.94 16.00
CA PRO A 3 6.35 -5.05 16.97
C PRO A 3 5.17 -4.31 16.33
N VAL A 4 4.10 -4.15 17.09
CA VAL A 4 2.93 -3.38 16.67
C VAL A 4 3.06 -1.95 17.19
N VAL A 5 2.87 -0.96 16.32
CA VAL A 5 2.99 0.46 16.65
C VAL A 5 1.63 1.14 16.63
N LYS A 6 1.52 2.28 17.34
CA LYS A 6 0.28 3.08 17.39
C LYS A 6 0.18 4.08 16.25
N LYS A 7 1.27 4.38 15.56
CA LYS A 7 1.32 5.37 14.47
C LYS A 7 2.02 4.79 13.27
N ALA A 8 1.47 5.07 12.09
CA ALA A 8 2.14 4.76 10.83
C ALA A 8 3.33 5.71 10.60
N THR A 9 4.28 5.29 9.75
CA THR A 9 5.42 6.14 9.39
C THR A 9 4.95 7.38 8.62
N PRO A 10 5.72 8.51 8.67
CA PRO A 10 5.37 9.70 7.88
C PRO A 10 5.25 9.41 6.38
N ALA A 11 6.08 8.52 5.82
CA ALA A 11 5.99 8.16 4.41
C ALA A 11 4.68 7.45 4.08
N ALA A 12 4.23 6.50 4.92
CA ALA A 12 2.96 5.81 4.72
C ALA A 12 1.76 6.77 4.83
N ILE A 13 1.78 7.66 5.82
CA ILE A 13 0.75 8.67 6.01
C ILE A 13 0.70 9.63 4.81
N ALA A 14 1.86 10.03 4.28
CA ALA A 14 1.96 10.96 3.18
C ALA A 14 1.23 10.46 1.92
N VAL A 15 1.24 9.15 1.64
CA VAL A 15 0.54 8.58 0.48
C VAL A 15 -0.95 8.93 0.51
N LEU A 16 -1.64 8.69 1.63
CA LEU A 16 -3.06 8.97 1.75
C LEU A 16 -3.35 10.47 1.79
N ARG A 17 -2.52 11.25 2.49
CA ARG A 17 -2.68 12.71 2.58
C ARG A 17 -2.51 13.38 1.23
N GLN A 18 -1.53 12.98 0.43
CA GLN A 18 -1.31 13.53 -0.90
C GLN A 18 -2.46 13.18 -1.84
N ALA A 19 -2.94 11.93 -1.81
CA ALA A 19 -4.10 11.53 -2.62
C ALA A 19 -5.33 12.36 -2.28
N THR A 20 -5.60 12.58 -0.99
CA THR A 20 -6.74 13.40 -0.53
C THR A 20 -6.55 14.87 -0.88
N ALA A 21 -5.32 15.41 -0.82
CA ALA A 21 -5.04 16.79 -1.19
C ALA A 21 -5.28 17.04 -2.69
N ILE A 22 -4.92 16.07 -3.55
CA ILE A 22 -5.13 16.16 -5.00
C ILE A 22 -6.60 15.97 -5.36
N LYS A 23 -7.27 14.99 -4.74
CA LYS A 23 -8.67 14.63 -5.01
C LYS A 23 -9.44 14.48 -3.68
N PRO A 24 -9.91 15.59 -3.08
CA PRO A 24 -10.56 15.54 -1.76
C PRO A 24 -11.84 14.70 -1.71
N LEU A 25 -12.52 14.54 -2.85
CA LEU A 25 -13.76 13.76 -2.92
C LEU A 25 -13.56 12.31 -3.38
N ARG A 26 -12.31 11.85 -3.47
CA ARG A 26 -12.00 10.48 -3.86
C ARG A 26 -12.63 9.45 -2.91
N MET A 27 -12.90 8.24 -3.42
CA MET A 27 -13.34 7.13 -2.59
C MET A 27 -12.21 6.66 -1.67
N LYS A 28 -12.56 6.21 -0.47
CA LYS A 28 -11.59 5.83 0.58
C LYS A 28 -11.93 4.48 1.23
N ALA A 29 -12.83 3.72 0.62
CA ALA A 29 -13.37 2.49 1.23
C ALA A 29 -12.29 1.45 1.60
N SER A 30 -11.22 1.38 0.81
CA SER A 30 -10.12 0.42 1.02
C SER A 30 -8.87 1.05 1.62
N ASP A 31 -8.90 2.34 1.99
CA ASP A 31 -7.76 2.99 2.63
C ASP A 31 -7.46 2.33 3.97
N GLY A 32 -6.17 2.11 4.25
CA GLY A 32 -5.75 1.54 5.53
C GLY A 32 -4.30 1.84 5.83
N LEU A 33 -4.02 2.12 7.09
CA LEU A 33 -2.66 2.37 7.61
C LEU A 33 -2.31 1.37 8.71
N LEU A 34 -3.02 1.44 9.84
CA LEU A 34 -2.75 0.57 10.97
C LEU A 34 -3.66 -0.65 10.94
N PRO A 35 -3.19 -1.81 11.43
CA PRO A 35 -3.97 -3.03 11.40
C PRO A 35 -5.06 -3.04 12.47
N SER A 36 -6.16 -3.77 12.19
CA SER A 36 -7.12 -4.16 13.22
C SER A 36 -6.54 -5.28 14.09
N LYS A 37 -7.18 -5.56 15.24
CA LYS A 37 -6.77 -6.69 16.08
C LYS A 37 -6.84 -8.02 15.34
N ALA A 38 -7.87 -8.22 14.50
CA ALA A 38 -8.00 -9.43 13.70
C ALA A 38 -6.87 -9.56 12.69
N HIS A 39 -6.48 -8.45 12.03
CA HIS A 39 -5.36 -8.43 11.08
C HIS A 39 -4.04 -8.82 11.76
N ILE A 40 -3.77 -8.26 12.96
CA ILE A 40 -2.55 -8.57 13.73
C ILE A 40 -2.49 -10.06 14.04
N HIS A 41 -3.59 -10.64 14.48
CA HIS A 41 -3.67 -12.06 14.82
C HIS A 41 -3.43 -12.97 13.63
N GLN A 42 -4.03 -12.64 12.48
CA GLN A 42 -3.93 -13.45 11.26
C GLN A 42 -2.61 -13.22 10.52
N ASN A 43 -2.01 -12.03 10.64
CA ASN A 43 -0.83 -11.62 9.89
C ASN A 43 0.23 -11.00 10.82
N PRO A 44 0.86 -11.82 11.71
CA PRO A 44 1.78 -11.26 12.72
C PRO A 44 3.04 -10.61 12.13
N ASP A 45 3.40 -10.93 10.89
CA ASP A 45 4.58 -10.37 10.21
C ASP A 45 4.25 -9.30 9.18
N SER A 46 2.99 -8.81 9.14
CA SER A 46 2.58 -7.77 8.22
C SER A 46 3.31 -6.44 8.48
N ASP A 47 3.69 -5.74 7.40
CA ASP A 47 4.30 -4.42 7.49
C ASP A 47 3.33 -3.35 8.01
N HIS A 48 2.01 -3.58 7.95
CA HIS A 48 1.03 -2.71 8.62
C HIS A 48 1.22 -2.68 10.13
N ASN A 49 1.65 -3.79 10.74
CA ASN A 49 1.88 -3.87 12.19
C ASN A 49 2.97 -2.91 12.66
N THR A 50 3.96 -2.63 11.83
CA THR A 50 5.06 -1.71 12.13
C THR A 50 4.84 -0.30 11.61
N GLY A 51 3.71 -0.05 10.94
CA GLY A 51 3.37 1.26 10.38
C GLY A 51 4.07 1.58 9.05
N TYR A 52 4.73 0.61 8.43
CA TYR A 52 5.47 0.81 7.18
C TYR A 52 4.66 0.50 5.92
N ALA A 53 3.40 0.13 6.04
CA ALA A 53 2.55 -0.18 4.90
C ALA A 53 1.30 0.69 4.87
N VAL A 54 0.77 0.92 3.67
CA VAL A 54 -0.45 1.69 3.44
C VAL A 54 -1.26 1.05 2.32
N ASP A 55 -2.58 1.02 2.49
CA ASP A 55 -3.53 0.67 1.43
C ASP A 55 -4.17 1.95 0.90
N LEU A 56 -4.12 2.15 -0.41
CA LEU A 56 -4.75 3.29 -1.09
C LEU A 56 -5.88 2.76 -1.98
N THR A 57 -7.08 3.33 -1.81
CA THR A 57 -8.24 2.98 -2.62
C THR A 57 -8.05 3.36 -4.08
N HIS A 58 -8.23 2.40 -5.00
CA HIS A 58 -8.27 2.66 -6.43
C HIS A 58 -9.60 3.32 -6.78
N ASP A 59 -9.53 4.49 -7.40
CA ASP A 59 -10.72 5.26 -7.82
C ASP A 59 -10.39 6.04 -9.09
N LYS A 60 -10.30 5.33 -10.21
CA LYS A 60 -9.91 5.93 -11.49
C LYS A 60 -10.85 7.03 -11.91
N LEU A 61 -12.16 6.84 -11.74
CA LEU A 61 -13.17 7.86 -12.09
C LEU A 61 -13.05 9.08 -11.19
N GLY A 62 -12.65 8.90 -9.92
CA GLY A 62 -12.39 10.00 -8.99
C GLY A 62 -11.01 10.62 -9.11
N GLY A 63 -10.20 10.17 -10.07
CA GLY A 63 -8.88 10.72 -10.34
C GLY A 63 -7.72 10.07 -9.61
N ILE A 64 -7.95 8.94 -8.94
CA ILE A 64 -6.89 8.17 -8.26
C ILE A 64 -6.72 6.83 -8.98
N ASP A 65 -5.84 6.83 -9.97
CA ASP A 65 -5.54 5.63 -10.77
C ASP A 65 -4.34 4.89 -10.16
N CYS A 66 -4.61 3.80 -9.44
CA CYS A 66 -3.56 3.02 -8.80
C CYS A 66 -2.64 2.30 -9.79
N ASP A 67 -3.05 2.04 -11.03
CA ASP A 67 -2.14 1.54 -12.07
C ASP A 67 -1.02 2.55 -12.34
N GLU A 68 -1.38 3.83 -12.50
CA GLU A 68 -0.42 4.91 -12.72
C GLU A 68 0.45 5.14 -11.50
N ILE A 69 -0.16 5.17 -10.30
CA ILE A 69 0.55 5.37 -9.04
C ILE A 69 1.54 4.23 -8.79
N PHE A 70 1.15 2.99 -9.08
CA PHE A 70 2.02 1.81 -9.00
C PHE A 70 3.31 2.03 -9.80
N GLN A 71 3.19 2.50 -11.06
CA GLN A 71 4.36 2.75 -11.91
C GLN A 71 5.22 3.89 -11.37
N LYS A 72 4.61 4.98 -10.91
CA LYS A 72 5.35 6.13 -10.38
C LYS A 72 6.09 5.82 -9.09
N LEU A 73 5.48 5.05 -8.21
CA LEU A 73 6.09 4.71 -6.92
C LEU A 73 7.31 3.80 -7.05
N LYS A 74 7.48 3.10 -8.17
CA LYS A 74 8.71 2.32 -8.42
C LYS A 74 9.97 3.19 -8.41
N GLU A 75 9.83 4.48 -8.70
CA GLU A 75 10.95 5.43 -8.72
C GLU A 75 11.25 6.04 -7.35
N ASP A 76 10.38 5.83 -6.37
CA ASP A 76 10.56 6.36 -5.02
C ASP A 76 11.43 5.41 -4.19
N LYS A 77 12.60 5.87 -3.75
CA LYS A 77 13.57 5.07 -3.02
C LYS A 77 13.08 4.59 -1.64
N ARG A 78 12.00 5.18 -1.12
CA ARG A 78 11.40 4.77 0.16
C ARG A 78 10.51 3.55 0.02
N VAL A 79 10.11 3.21 -1.20
CA VAL A 79 9.20 2.09 -1.48
C VAL A 79 9.97 0.78 -1.54
N LYS A 80 9.56 -0.18 -0.70
CA LYS A 80 10.14 -1.51 -0.65
C LYS A 80 9.42 -2.45 -1.63
N TYR A 81 8.11 -2.43 -1.64
CA TYR A 81 7.30 -3.22 -2.58
C TYR A 81 5.93 -2.60 -2.80
N LEU A 82 5.29 -3.01 -3.90
CA LEU A 82 3.97 -2.55 -4.33
C LEU A 82 3.14 -3.77 -4.76
N ILE A 83 1.86 -3.80 -4.38
CA ILE A 83 0.93 -4.87 -4.76
C ILE A 83 -0.35 -4.24 -5.30
N PHE A 84 -0.77 -4.65 -6.51
CA PHE A 84 -2.04 -4.22 -7.09
C PHE A 84 -2.48 -5.17 -8.20
N LYS A 85 -3.76 -5.47 -8.27
CA LYS A 85 -4.37 -6.34 -9.30
C LYS A 85 -3.64 -7.67 -9.50
N GLY A 86 -3.26 -8.31 -8.39
CA GLY A 86 -2.58 -9.61 -8.43
C GLY A 86 -1.13 -9.56 -8.89
N LYS A 87 -0.52 -8.37 -8.93
CA LYS A 87 0.91 -8.18 -9.27
C LYS A 87 1.67 -7.67 -8.06
N ILE A 88 2.92 -8.07 -7.93
CA ILE A 88 3.85 -7.53 -6.95
C ILE A 88 5.14 -7.06 -7.64
N TRP A 89 5.59 -5.89 -7.27
CA TRP A 89 6.90 -5.36 -7.62
C TRP A 89 7.66 -5.08 -6.33
N SER A 90 8.94 -5.40 -6.29
CA SER A 90 9.80 -5.05 -5.14
C SER A 90 11.11 -4.43 -5.60
N ALA A 91 11.62 -3.49 -4.80
CA ALA A 91 12.90 -2.82 -5.10
C ALA A 91 14.06 -3.82 -5.10
N GLU A 92 14.02 -4.82 -4.23
CA GLU A 92 15.04 -5.87 -4.13
C GLU A 92 15.11 -6.73 -5.40
N ARG A 93 13.99 -6.90 -6.09
CA ARG A 93 13.88 -7.72 -7.32
C ARG A 93 13.38 -6.90 -8.50
N ALA A 94 13.78 -5.63 -8.57
CA ALA A 94 13.33 -4.70 -9.61
C ALA A 94 13.68 -5.17 -11.03
N ASP A 95 14.79 -5.89 -11.19
CA ASP A 95 15.23 -6.48 -12.46
C ASP A 95 14.27 -7.54 -12.99
N GLU A 96 13.45 -8.15 -12.13
CA GLU A 96 12.44 -9.13 -12.53
C GLU A 96 11.12 -8.48 -12.94
N GLY A 97 10.97 -7.16 -12.76
CA GLY A 97 9.74 -6.43 -13.06
C GLY A 97 8.55 -6.85 -12.19
N ASP A 98 7.34 -6.72 -12.74
CA ASP A 98 6.12 -7.12 -12.07
C ASP A 98 6.00 -8.65 -12.08
N ARG A 99 5.75 -9.23 -10.91
CA ARG A 99 5.59 -10.68 -10.76
C ARG A 99 4.15 -10.99 -10.33
N VAL A 100 3.73 -12.23 -10.48
CA VAL A 100 2.44 -12.68 -9.97
C VAL A 100 2.47 -12.66 -8.44
N TYR A 101 1.48 -12.02 -7.82
CA TYR A 101 1.34 -12.01 -6.38
C TYR A 101 0.55 -13.26 -5.95
N THR A 102 1.13 -14.07 -5.07
CA THR A 102 0.55 -15.34 -4.63
C THR A 102 -0.22 -15.25 -3.30
N GLY A 103 -0.28 -14.07 -2.70
CA GLY A 103 -1.04 -13.84 -1.48
C GLY A 103 -2.55 -13.96 -1.70
N SER A 104 -3.31 -14.12 -0.62
CA SER A 104 -4.77 -14.33 -0.67
C SER A 104 -5.54 -13.09 -1.12
N ASN A 105 -5.08 -11.89 -0.75
CA ASN A 105 -5.72 -10.62 -1.15
C ASN A 105 -4.95 -10.02 -2.33
N LYS A 106 -5.58 -9.96 -3.51
CA LYS A 106 -4.96 -9.46 -4.75
C LYS A 106 -4.84 -7.94 -4.84
N HIS A 107 -5.46 -7.21 -3.92
CA HIS A 107 -5.45 -5.74 -3.88
C HIS A 107 -5.97 -5.10 -5.18
N ASN A 108 -7.11 -5.56 -5.62
CA ASN A 108 -7.77 -5.03 -6.83
C ASN A 108 -8.40 -3.65 -6.63
#